data_3e526f10de5b0b5cb0b0bab2ba3b501e
#
_entry.id   3e526f10de5b0b5cb0b0bab2ba3b501e
#
_cell.length_a   1.000
_cell.length_b   1.000
_cell.length_c   1.000
_cell.angle_alpha   90.00
_cell.angle_beta   90.00
_cell.angle_gamma   90.00
#
_symmetry.space_group_name_H-M   'P 1'
#
loop_
_entity.id
_entity.type
_entity.pdbx_description
1 polymer ?
#
loop_
_entity_poly.entity_id
_entity_poly.type
_entity_poly.pdbx_seq_one_letter_code
_entity_poly.pdbx_strand_id
1 'polypeptide(L)'
;MKTKFIVISAILLCSFINAFAQKAEPLRIQFARGKTSANLSGTLSNNQEMHYVFGAKAGQKISLKVTSQPKGNFFDFDLQGDNFELSTEYDYYTNYSFTAPETGDYFVFVRKRPTENTTKAKFFLTLTIK
;
A
#
# COMPACT_ATOMS: atom_id res chain seq x y z
N MET A 1 27.84 -35.42 24.12
CA MET A 1 27.87 -33.98 24.34
C MET A 1 28.03 -33.17 23.03
N LYS A 2 28.89 -33.59 22.12
CA LYS A 2 29.11 -32.88 20.86
C LYS A 2 27.90 -32.86 19.91
N THR A 3 27.04 -33.87 19.95
CA THR A 3 25.84 -33.96 19.11
C THR A 3 24.73 -32.97 19.50
N LYS A 4 24.65 -32.56 20.77
CA LYS A 4 23.64 -31.60 21.23
C LYS A 4 23.91 -30.17 20.72
N PHE A 5 25.14 -29.78 20.54
CA PHE A 5 25.52 -28.47 20.02
C PHE A 5 25.17 -28.30 18.54
N ILE A 6 25.28 -29.36 17.74
CA ILE A 6 24.99 -29.36 16.30
C ILE A 6 23.47 -29.20 16.07
N VAL A 7 22.63 -29.85 16.90
CA VAL A 7 21.17 -29.76 16.80
C VAL A 7 20.67 -28.35 17.14
N ILE A 8 21.23 -27.70 18.14
CA ILE A 8 20.88 -26.33 18.52
C ILE A 8 21.24 -25.35 17.41
N SER A 9 22.39 -25.53 16.76
CA SER A 9 22.82 -24.70 15.64
C SER A 9 21.89 -24.82 14.42
N ALA A 10 21.42 -26.04 14.12
CA ALA A 10 20.49 -26.28 13.00
C ALA A 10 19.12 -25.64 13.27
N ILE A 11 18.61 -25.68 14.50
CA ILE A 11 17.34 -25.06 14.87
C ILE A 11 17.40 -23.53 14.74
N LEU A 12 18.52 -22.92 15.13
CA LEU A 12 18.73 -21.47 14.98
C LEU A 12 18.73 -21.03 13.52
N LEU A 13 19.34 -21.83 12.62
CA LEU A 13 19.34 -21.53 11.18
C LEU A 13 17.93 -21.61 10.58
N CYS A 14 17.11 -22.57 10.97
CA CYS A 14 15.73 -22.70 10.49
C CYS A 14 14.87 -21.51 10.93
N SER A 15 15.09 -20.95 12.12
CA SER A 15 14.37 -19.78 12.59
C SER A 15 14.68 -18.52 11.79
N PHE A 16 15.90 -18.38 11.31
CA PHE A 16 16.30 -17.25 10.45
C PHE A 16 15.64 -17.29 9.08
N ILE A 17 15.47 -18.47 8.48
CA ILE A 17 14.87 -18.61 7.16
C ILE A 17 13.38 -18.22 7.19
N ASN A 18 12.67 -18.54 8.26
CA ASN A 18 11.25 -18.20 8.41
C ASN A 18 10.98 -16.70 8.50
N ALA A 19 11.94 -15.91 9.03
CA ALA A 19 11.78 -14.47 9.14
C ALA A 19 11.79 -13.74 7.78
N PHE A 20 12.42 -14.30 6.76
CA PHE A 20 12.49 -13.71 5.41
C PHE A 20 11.36 -14.14 4.48
N ALA A 21 10.55 -15.12 4.87
CA ALA A 21 9.49 -15.67 4.04
C ALA A 21 8.15 -14.96 4.21
N GLN A 22 8.00 -14.03 5.16
CA GLN A 22 6.75 -13.32 5.41
C GLN A 22 6.59 -12.14 4.44
N LYS A 23 5.49 -12.15 3.69
CA LYS A 23 5.09 -11.02 2.86
C LYS A 23 4.50 -9.93 3.75
N ALA A 24 4.82 -8.67 3.44
CA ALA A 24 4.21 -7.53 4.11
C ALA A 24 2.70 -7.50 3.79
N GLU A 25 1.87 -7.38 4.81
CA GLU A 25 0.44 -7.20 4.66
C GLU A 25 0.10 -5.75 4.34
N PRO A 26 -1.04 -5.46 3.65
CA PRO A 26 -1.48 -4.10 3.44
C PRO A 26 -1.69 -3.36 4.77
N LEU A 27 -1.26 -2.11 4.82
CA LEU A 27 -1.44 -1.27 5.99
C LEU A 27 -2.85 -0.67 5.98
N ARG A 28 -3.57 -0.84 7.10
CA ARG A 28 -4.90 -0.25 7.22
C ARG A 28 -4.79 1.24 7.48
N ILE A 29 -5.47 2.03 6.64
CA ILE A 29 -5.54 3.47 6.79
C ILE A 29 -6.56 3.79 7.90
N GLN A 30 -6.11 4.55 8.89
CA GLN A 30 -6.96 4.98 9.99
C GLN A 30 -7.14 6.49 9.95
N PHE A 31 -8.39 6.92 10.13
CA PHE A 31 -8.71 8.33 10.23
C PHE A 31 -8.65 8.78 11.68
N ALA A 32 -8.11 9.96 11.92
CA ALA A 32 -8.22 10.59 13.21
C ALA A 32 -9.70 10.82 13.53
N ARG A 33 -10.06 10.75 14.81
CA ARG A 33 -11.44 10.87 15.27
C ARG A 33 -12.11 12.15 14.74
N GLY A 34 -13.26 11.98 14.07
CA GLY A 34 -14.01 13.08 13.48
C GLY A 34 -13.45 13.61 12.16
N LYS A 35 -12.41 12.99 11.61
CA LYS A 35 -11.81 13.39 10.33
C LYS A 35 -12.32 12.54 9.18
N THR A 36 -12.47 13.17 8.01
CA THR A 36 -12.86 12.51 6.76
C THR A 36 -11.69 12.33 5.80
N SER A 37 -10.50 12.83 6.13
CA SER A 37 -9.29 12.73 5.33
C SER A 37 -8.15 12.12 6.12
N ALA A 38 -7.31 11.36 5.44
CA ALA A 38 -6.06 10.84 5.98
C ALA A 38 -4.93 11.14 5.00
N ASN A 39 -3.76 11.52 5.55
CA ASN A 39 -2.56 11.78 4.77
C ASN A 39 -1.51 10.74 5.12
N LEU A 40 -0.96 10.09 4.09
CA LEU A 40 0.03 9.04 4.22
C LEU A 40 1.25 9.41 3.40
N SER A 41 2.41 8.93 3.81
CA SER A 41 3.63 9.14 3.06
C SER A 41 4.56 7.94 3.17
N GLY A 42 5.45 7.81 2.22
CA GLY A 42 6.46 6.76 2.21
C GLY A 42 7.49 7.02 1.13
N THR A 43 8.58 6.30 1.21
CA THR A 43 9.67 6.39 0.24
C THR A 43 9.75 5.06 -0.52
N LEU A 44 9.72 5.14 -1.85
CA LEU A 44 9.80 3.97 -2.71
C LEU A 44 10.89 4.14 -3.76
N SER A 45 11.56 3.05 -4.08
CA SER A 45 12.46 2.93 -5.22
C SER A 45 11.68 2.46 -6.45
N ASN A 46 12.30 2.55 -7.63
CA ASN A 46 11.69 2.10 -8.89
C ASN A 46 11.08 0.71 -8.75
N ASN A 47 9.86 0.54 -9.25
CA ASN A 47 9.09 -0.71 -9.27
C ASN A 47 8.67 -1.22 -7.88
N GLN A 48 8.91 -0.48 -6.82
CA GLN A 48 8.37 -0.82 -5.51
C GLN A 48 6.95 -0.31 -5.34
N GLU A 49 6.18 -0.99 -4.51
CA GLU A 49 4.80 -0.67 -4.20
C GLU A 49 4.58 -0.58 -2.69
N MET A 50 3.64 0.27 -2.29
CA MET A 50 3.10 0.30 -0.94
C MET A 50 1.62 -0.03 -1.01
N HIS A 51 1.17 -0.99 -0.23
CA HIS A 51 -0.20 -1.48 -0.23
C HIS A 51 -0.94 -0.98 1.00
N TYR A 52 -2.10 -0.38 0.77
CA TYR A 52 -2.99 0.10 1.83
C TYR A 52 -4.38 -0.51 1.69
N VAL A 53 -5.10 -0.56 2.79
CA VAL A 53 -6.50 -0.98 2.82
C VAL A 53 -7.31 0.04 3.63
N PHE A 54 -8.52 0.35 3.17
CA PHE A 54 -9.45 1.22 3.88
C PHE A 54 -10.87 0.69 3.75
N GLY A 55 -11.69 0.95 4.76
CA GLY A 55 -13.11 0.59 4.74
C GLY A 55 -13.96 1.75 4.25
N ALA A 56 -15.01 1.45 3.48
CA ALA A 56 -15.99 2.42 3.06
C ALA A 56 -17.37 1.78 3.00
N LYS A 57 -18.42 2.62 3.11
CA LYS A 57 -19.81 2.20 2.95
C LYS A 57 -20.29 2.53 1.55
N ALA A 58 -21.16 1.67 0.99
CA ALA A 58 -21.79 1.93 -0.29
C ALA A 58 -22.42 3.33 -0.29
N GLY A 59 -22.19 4.09 -1.35
CA GLY A 59 -22.71 5.45 -1.49
C GLY A 59 -21.78 6.55 -1.00
N GLN A 60 -20.73 6.23 -0.25
CA GLN A 60 -19.76 7.24 0.17
C GLN A 60 -18.91 7.70 -1.02
N LYS A 61 -18.54 8.97 -1.01
CA LYS A 61 -17.64 9.55 -2.01
C LYS A 61 -16.20 9.42 -1.56
N ILE A 62 -15.39 8.82 -2.40
CA ILE A 62 -13.98 8.52 -2.12
C ILE A 62 -13.12 9.31 -3.09
N SER A 63 -12.12 10.01 -2.57
CA SER A 63 -11.14 10.74 -3.38
C SER A 63 -9.74 10.36 -2.94
N LEU A 64 -8.88 10.09 -3.92
CA LEU A 64 -7.47 9.75 -3.71
C LEU A 64 -6.60 10.61 -4.60
N LYS A 65 -5.52 11.12 -4.03
CA LYS A 65 -4.52 11.92 -4.76
C LYS A 65 -3.13 11.56 -4.27
N VAL A 66 -2.22 11.35 -5.21
CA VAL A 66 -0.80 11.12 -4.90
C VAL A 66 0.05 12.24 -5.49
N THR A 67 0.97 12.74 -4.68
CA THR A 67 1.99 13.72 -5.10
C THR A 67 3.36 13.19 -4.68
N SER A 68 4.42 13.88 -5.10
CA SER A 68 5.78 13.42 -4.83
C SER A 68 6.72 14.56 -4.40
N GLN A 69 7.80 14.13 -3.75
CA GLN A 69 8.97 14.96 -3.46
C GLN A 69 10.22 14.17 -3.88
N PRO A 70 11.03 14.67 -4.84
CA PRO A 70 10.86 15.92 -5.60
C PRO A 70 9.59 15.94 -6.43
N LYS A 71 9.14 17.13 -6.81
CA LYS A 71 7.94 17.28 -7.63
C LYS A 71 8.13 16.61 -8.99
N GLY A 72 7.11 15.90 -9.45
CA GLY A 72 7.12 15.20 -10.71
C GLY A 72 6.10 14.10 -10.74
N ASN A 73 6.00 13.42 -11.87
CA ASN A 73 5.07 12.33 -12.08
C ASN A 73 5.77 10.98 -11.80
N PHE A 74 6.13 10.76 -10.52
CA PHE A 74 6.89 9.58 -10.11
C PHE A 74 6.03 8.47 -9.52
N PHE A 75 4.79 8.74 -9.20
CA PHE A 75 3.90 7.77 -8.55
C PHE A 75 2.54 7.71 -9.23
N ASP A 76 1.96 6.55 -9.19
CA ASP A 76 0.56 6.33 -9.50
C ASP A 76 -0.02 5.30 -8.52
N PHE A 77 -1.33 5.08 -8.57
CA PHE A 77 -1.98 4.08 -7.74
C PHE A 77 -3.05 3.33 -8.51
N ASP A 78 -3.28 2.09 -8.10
CA ASP A 78 -4.37 1.24 -8.55
C ASP A 78 -5.33 0.99 -7.39
N LEU A 79 -6.60 0.81 -7.69
CA LEU A 79 -7.66 0.54 -6.71
C LEU A 79 -8.33 -0.79 -7.01
N GLN A 80 -8.55 -1.58 -5.97
CA GLN A 80 -9.25 -2.86 -6.06
C GLN A 80 -10.23 -3.01 -4.91
N GLY A 81 -11.34 -3.71 -5.15
CA GLY A 81 -12.29 -4.07 -4.11
C GLY A 81 -11.97 -5.44 -3.51
N ASP A 82 -12.30 -5.64 -2.25
CA ASP A 82 -12.19 -6.95 -1.59
C ASP A 82 -13.47 -7.75 -1.84
N ASN A 83 -13.37 -8.79 -2.68
CA ASN A 83 -14.47 -9.66 -3.10
C ASN A 83 -15.55 -8.96 -3.95
N PHE A 84 -15.24 -7.84 -4.58
CA PHE A 84 -16.12 -7.19 -5.56
C PHE A 84 -15.27 -6.47 -6.61
N GLU A 85 -15.86 -6.27 -7.80
CA GLU A 85 -15.16 -5.64 -8.91
C GLU A 85 -15.28 -4.12 -8.86
N LEU A 86 -14.17 -3.45 -9.20
CA LEU A 86 -14.14 -2.01 -9.46
C LEU A 86 -13.77 -1.78 -10.92
N SER A 87 -14.37 -0.77 -11.52
CA SER A 87 -14.03 -0.39 -12.91
C SER A 87 -12.61 0.15 -13.05
N THR A 88 -11.97 0.48 -11.93
CA THR A 88 -10.60 0.98 -11.86
C THR A 88 -9.53 -0.11 -11.89
N GLU A 89 -9.91 -1.38 -11.78
CA GLU A 89 -8.94 -2.48 -11.78
C GLU A 89 -8.10 -2.46 -13.06
N TYR A 90 -6.78 -2.62 -12.88
CA TYR A 90 -5.77 -2.58 -13.94
C TYR A 90 -5.48 -1.20 -14.52
N ASP A 91 -6.15 -0.14 -14.07
CA ASP A 91 -5.86 1.23 -14.45
C ASP A 91 -5.08 1.94 -13.33
N TYR A 92 -4.23 2.89 -13.72
CA TYR A 92 -3.39 3.64 -12.79
C TYR A 92 -3.72 5.12 -12.84
N TYR A 93 -3.85 5.72 -11.66
CA TYR A 93 -4.27 7.11 -11.51
C TYR A 93 -3.31 7.87 -10.59
N THR A 94 -3.25 9.19 -10.77
CA THR A 94 -2.60 10.10 -9.82
C THR A 94 -3.62 10.87 -8.99
N ASN A 95 -4.85 10.95 -9.48
CA ASN A 95 -5.97 11.61 -8.82
C ASN A 95 -7.26 10.93 -9.32
N TYR A 96 -8.05 10.42 -8.38
CA TYR A 96 -9.26 9.71 -8.75
C TYR A 96 -10.33 9.87 -7.68
N SER A 97 -11.57 10.11 -8.13
CA SER A 97 -12.74 10.21 -7.26
C SER A 97 -13.85 9.32 -7.77
N PHE A 98 -14.53 8.63 -6.87
CA PHE A 98 -15.63 7.73 -7.22
C PHE A 98 -16.60 7.58 -6.05
N THR A 99 -17.78 7.03 -6.35
CA THR A 99 -18.75 6.65 -5.33
C THR A 99 -18.57 5.17 -5.02
N ALA A 100 -18.45 4.80 -3.74
CA ALA A 100 -18.24 3.42 -3.33
C ALA A 100 -19.45 2.56 -3.77
N PRO A 101 -19.24 1.54 -4.63
CA PRO A 101 -20.32 0.67 -5.08
C PRO A 101 -20.77 -0.32 -4.00
N GLU A 102 -19.88 -0.69 -3.10
CA GLU A 102 -20.12 -1.72 -2.08
C GLU A 102 -19.60 -1.27 -0.71
N THR A 103 -20.23 -1.75 0.35
CA THR A 103 -19.69 -1.63 1.70
C THR A 103 -18.65 -2.72 1.90
N GLY A 104 -17.45 -2.34 2.30
CA GLY A 104 -16.36 -3.29 2.51
C GLY A 104 -15.00 -2.64 2.46
N ASP A 105 -13.99 -3.46 2.26
CA ASP A 105 -12.60 -3.03 2.18
C ASP A 105 -12.20 -2.74 0.74
N TYR A 106 -11.39 -1.70 0.60
CA TYR A 106 -10.82 -1.25 -0.67
C TYR A 106 -9.31 -1.24 -0.53
N PHE A 107 -8.61 -1.76 -1.54
CA PHE A 107 -7.16 -1.76 -1.58
C PHE A 107 -6.66 -0.65 -2.49
N VAL A 108 -5.62 0.04 -2.07
CA VAL A 108 -4.90 1.00 -2.88
C VAL A 108 -3.42 0.62 -2.92
N PHE A 109 -2.89 0.47 -4.14
CA PHE A 109 -1.51 0.08 -4.38
C PHE A 109 -0.78 1.27 -4.99
N VAL A 110 0.06 1.94 -4.19
CA VAL A 110 0.89 3.05 -4.65
C VAL A 110 2.18 2.49 -5.23
N ARG A 111 2.51 2.87 -6.45
CA ARG A 111 3.66 2.37 -7.18
C ARG A 111 4.61 3.50 -7.54
N LYS A 112 5.92 3.26 -7.35
CA LYS A 112 6.95 4.15 -7.90
C LYS A 112 7.19 3.77 -9.35
N ARG A 113 6.94 4.71 -10.27
CA ARG A 113 7.19 4.52 -11.69
C ARG A 113 8.70 4.49 -11.94
N PRO A 114 9.19 3.58 -12.81
CA PRO A 114 10.62 3.52 -13.08
C PRO A 114 11.09 4.76 -13.84
N THR A 115 12.11 5.41 -13.31
CA THR A 115 12.78 6.55 -13.98
C THR A 115 14.29 6.44 -13.80
N GLU A 116 15.05 6.85 -14.80
CA GLU A 116 16.52 6.73 -14.78
C GLU A 116 17.15 7.74 -13.81
N ASN A 117 16.66 8.97 -13.79
CA ASN A 117 17.29 10.05 -13.02
C ASN A 117 16.78 10.15 -11.59
N THR A 118 15.59 9.62 -11.31
CA THR A 118 14.98 9.66 -9.98
C THR A 118 14.54 8.25 -9.61
N THR A 119 15.51 7.45 -9.12
CA THR A 119 15.27 6.05 -8.79
C THR A 119 14.57 5.86 -7.45
N LYS A 120 14.53 6.90 -6.62
CA LYS A 120 13.92 6.89 -5.29
C LYS A 120 13.24 8.22 -5.02
N ALA A 121 12.02 8.20 -4.53
CA ALA A 121 11.27 9.41 -4.21
C ALA A 121 10.30 9.15 -3.07
N LYS A 122 9.82 10.24 -2.45
CA LYS A 122 8.81 10.19 -1.40
C LYS A 122 7.45 10.52 -2.01
N PHE A 123 6.44 9.72 -1.68
CA PHE A 123 5.07 10.00 -2.08
C PHE A 123 4.26 10.55 -0.90
N PHE A 124 3.22 11.31 -1.24
CA PHE A 124 2.19 11.77 -0.32
C PHE A 124 0.85 11.35 -0.90
N LEU A 125 0.12 10.53 -0.15
CA LEU A 125 -1.20 10.05 -0.54
C LEU A 125 -2.24 10.67 0.36
N THR A 126 -3.25 11.31 -0.23
CA THR A 126 -4.39 11.85 0.50
C THR A 126 -5.63 11.05 0.15
N LEU A 127 -6.29 10.50 1.16
CA LEU A 127 -7.56 9.79 1.04
C LEU A 127 -8.65 10.56 1.75
N THR A 128 -9.76 10.84 1.06
CA THR A 128 -10.93 11.49 1.62
C THR A 128 -12.15 10.59 1.42
N ILE A 129 -12.92 10.37 2.47
CA ILE A 129 -14.18 9.59 2.45
C ILE A 129 -15.29 10.41 3.09
N LYS A 130 -16.35 10.68 2.33
CA LYS A 130 -17.50 11.46 2.80
C LYS A 130 -18.82 10.75 2.64
#